data_c9edbb2ba0cd5ffdc5fab671a889629b
#
_entry.id   c9edbb2ba0cd5ffdc5fab671a889629b
#
_cell.length_a   1.000
_cell.length_b   1.000
_cell.length_c   1.000
_cell.angle_alpha   90.00
_cell.angle_beta   90.00
_cell.angle_gamma   90.00
#
_symmetry.space_group_name_H-M   'P 1'
#
loop_
_entity.id
_entity.type
_entity.pdbx_description
1 polymer ?
#
loop_
_entity_poly.entity_id
_entity_poly.type
_entity_poly.pdbx_seq_one_letter_code
_entity_poly.pdbx_strand_id
1 'polypeptide(L)'
;MKMFKKSMSILLVIMMLASSFALCSFAADDVTVSLRIEGIDKCLFYGDVTVAADSTVLDVIKAADEAEESLTTTIVDSDYGSYLVDINGIVAGTYTDMMWDGWSYMVDGVAPDVGVSAYRVESDDVIVMYYGDPWNTGMQYPIINTEKLVDGEISFTSIDTVYDENWNAVTKECAVTGYVLTWGYNGKTVEITPDENGVCKIPYKYLTMGKHTVQIEKYAAKTDLPTVLRYAPDFSVEISFFDGIMAFFKMIFEAITSLFA
;
A
#
# COMPACT_ATOMS: atom_id res chain seq x y z
N MET A 1 -49.10 44.68 -31.62
CA MET A 1 -49.24 43.83 -30.43
C MET A 1 -48.87 42.36 -30.68
N LYS A 2 -49.16 41.70 -31.82
CA LYS A 2 -48.78 40.29 -32.09
C LYS A 2 -47.27 40.09 -32.33
N MET A 3 -46.56 41.04 -32.91
CA MET A 3 -45.10 40.91 -33.10
C MET A 3 -44.32 41.02 -31.81
N PHE A 4 -44.72 41.90 -30.88
CA PHE A 4 -44.05 42.12 -29.59
C PHE A 4 -44.12 40.87 -28.71
N LYS A 5 -45.24 40.13 -28.73
CA LYS A 5 -45.41 38.85 -28.01
C LYS A 5 -44.52 37.73 -28.55
N LYS A 6 -44.30 37.68 -29.90
CA LYS A 6 -43.40 36.70 -30.51
C LYS A 6 -41.94 36.95 -30.18
N SER A 7 -41.50 38.23 -30.20
CA SER A 7 -40.13 38.61 -29.81
C SER A 7 -39.84 38.31 -28.33
N MET A 8 -40.79 38.55 -27.45
CA MET A 8 -40.67 38.29 -26.02
C MET A 8 -40.60 36.79 -25.70
N SER A 9 -41.36 35.93 -26.44
CA SER A 9 -41.27 34.49 -26.30
C SER A 9 -39.97 33.91 -26.80
N ILE A 10 -39.38 34.45 -27.88
CA ILE A 10 -38.07 34.03 -28.37
C ILE A 10 -36.96 34.43 -27.41
N LEU A 11 -37.03 35.62 -26.80
CA LEU A 11 -36.08 36.11 -25.81
C LEU A 11 -36.12 35.25 -24.55
N LEU A 12 -37.30 34.79 -24.11
CA LEU A 12 -37.48 33.95 -22.95
C LEU A 12 -36.92 32.51 -23.19
N VAL A 13 -37.08 31.97 -24.39
CA VAL A 13 -36.52 30.66 -24.80
C VAL A 13 -34.99 30.72 -24.90
N ILE A 14 -34.43 31.83 -25.40
CA ILE A 14 -32.97 32.06 -25.45
C ILE A 14 -32.39 32.18 -24.03
N MET A 15 -33.09 32.88 -23.12
CA MET A 15 -32.68 32.99 -21.72
C MET A 15 -32.76 31.64 -20.98
N MET A 16 -33.76 30.80 -21.24
CA MET A 16 -33.87 29.45 -20.70
C MET A 16 -32.79 28.50 -21.27
N LEU A 17 -32.45 28.63 -22.55
CA LEU A 17 -31.35 27.87 -23.16
C LEU A 17 -29.99 28.34 -22.63
N ALA A 18 -29.76 29.63 -22.44
CA ALA A 18 -28.54 30.18 -21.86
C ALA A 18 -28.36 29.77 -20.38
N SER A 19 -29.44 29.67 -19.60
CA SER A 19 -29.38 29.18 -18.21
C SER A 19 -29.13 27.67 -18.11
N SER A 20 -29.50 26.89 -19.13
CA SER A 20 -29.17 25.45 -19.18
C SER A 20 -27.70 25.18 -19.57
N PHE A 21 -27.06 26.11 -20.28
CA PHE A 21 -25.62 26.02 -20.56
C PHE A 21 -24.73 26.52 -19.43
N ALA A 22 -25.25 27.31 -18.51
CA ALA A 22 -24.49 27.79 -17.34
C ALA A 22 -24.39 26.78 -16.18
N LEU A 23 -25.00 25.60 -16.33
CA LEU A 23 -24.95 24.50 -15.36
C LEU A 23 -24.13 23.28 -15.85
N CYS A 24 -23.45 23.39 -16.98
CA CYS A 24 -22.28 22.55 -17.22
C CYS A 24 -21.10 23.19 -16.45
N SER A 25 -21.19 23.19 -15.12
CA SER A 25 -20.01 23.02 -14.30
C SER A 25 -19.40 21.70 -14.80
N PHE A 26 -18.27 21.76 -15.48
CA PHE A 26 -17.38 20.62 -15.53
C PHE A 26 -17.03 20.39 -14.07
N ALA A 27 -17.78 19.52 -13.39
CA ALA A 27 -17.25 18.86 -12.23
C ALA A 27 -15.96 18.24 -12.76
N ALA A 28 -14.82 18.66 -12.29
CA ALA A 28 -13.60 17.89 -12.50
C ALA A 28 -13.98 16.47 -12.08
N ASP A 29 -13.77 15.50 -12.96
CA ASP A 29 -14.13 14.12 -12.66
C ASP A 29 -13.40 13.75 -11.37
N ASP A 30 -14.14 13.31 -10.33
CA ASP A 30 -13.53 12.85 -9.10
C ASP A 30 -12.63 11.65 -9.41
N VAL A 31 -11.50 11.56 -8.75
CA VAL A 31 -10.57 10.43 -8.82
C VAL A 31 -10.69 9.60 -7.56
N THR A 32 -10.65 8.29 -7.71
CA THR A 32 -10.64 7.35 -6.58
C THR A 32 -9.30 6.64 -6.54
N VAL A 33 -8.66 6.66 -5.38
CA VAL A 33 -7.37 6.06 -5.12
C VAL A 33 -7.47 5.08 -3.96
N SER A 34 -6.61 4.06 -3.92
CA SER A 34 -6.47 3.21 -2.76
C SER A 34 -5.45 3.81 -1.81
N LEU A 35 -5.85 4.08 -0.56
CA LEU A 35 -4.96 4.59 0.48
C LEU A 35 -4.74 3.53 1.56
N ARG A 36 -3.49 3.33 1.92
CA ARG A 36 -3.09 2.56 3.09
C ARG A 36 -2.12 3.38 3.93
N ILE A 37 -2.38 3.44 5.24
CA ILE A 37 -1.50 4.11 6.21
C ILE A 37 -0.95 3.07 7.17
N GLU A 38 0.35 2.80 7.06
CA GLU A 38 1.09 1.85 7.88
C GLU A 38 1.81 2.56 9.02
N GLY A 39 1.37 2.31 10.23
CA GLY A 39 2.09 2.70 11.44
C GLY A 39 3.27 1.76 11.71
N ILE A 40 3.85 1.85 12.89
CA ILE A 40 5.02 1.05 13.27
C ILE A 40 4.65 -0.44 13.36
N ASP A 41 3.54 -0.77 14.05
CA ASP A 41 3.14 -2.12 14.40
C ASP A 41 1.85 -2.59 13.73
N LYS A 42 1.10 -1.70 13.09
CA LYS A 42 -0.21 -2.01 12.49
C LYS A 42 -0.59 -1.05 11.36
N CYS A 43 -1.50 -1.50 10.51
CA CYS A 43 -2.22 -0.67 9.58
C CYS A 43 -3.19 0.25 10.35
N LEU A 44 -3.11 1.57 10.11
CA LEU A 44 -3.94 2.59 10.75
C LEU A 44 -5.18 2.91 9.91
N PHE A 45 -5.05 2.83 8.59
CA PHE A 45 -6.12 3.03 7.64
C PHE A 45 -5.90 2.17 6.39
N TYR A 46 -6.97 1.63 5.83
CA TYR A 46 -6.97 0.94 4.54
C TYR A 46 -8.35 1.07 3.89
N GLY A 47 -8.38 1.67 2.71
CA GLY A 47 -9.63 1.84 1.96
C GLY A 47 -9.47 2.75 0.75
N ASP A 48 -10.53 2.82 -0.06
CA ASP A 48 -10.59 3.72 -1.19
C ASP A 48 -11.01 5.13 -0.74
N VAL A 49 -10.36 6.15 -1.28
CA VAL A 49 -10.62 7.56 -1.02
C VAL A 49 -10.92 8.25 -2.34
N THR A 50 -12.05 8.97 -2.38
CA THR A 50 -12.43 9.75 -3.56
C THR A 50 -12.18 11.23 -3.30
N VAL A 51 -11.45 11.87 -4.19
CA VAL A 51 -11.11 13.30 -4.14
C VAL A 51 -11.35 13.96 -5.49
N ALA A 52 -11.39 15.27 -5.54
CA ALA A 52 -11.50 16.01 -6.80
C ALA A 52 -10.29 15.73 -7.70
N ALA A 53 -10.48 15.80 -9.03
CA ALA A 53 -9.36 15.77 -9.96
C ALA A 53 -8.34 16.86 -9.61
N ASP A 54 -7.08 16.63 -9.94
CA ASP A 54 -5.94 17.49 -9.56
C ASP A 54 -5.62 17.57 -8.05
N SER A 55 -6.28 16.78 -7.19
CA SER A 55 -5.92 16.66 -5.76
C SER A 55 -4.53 16.07 -5.58
N THR A 56 -3.94 16.36 -4.44
CA THR A 56 -2.62 15.84 -4.05
C THR A 56 -2.76 14.65 -3.08
N VAL A 57 -1.67 13.92 -2.85
CA VAL A 57 -1.62 12.88 -1.80
C VAL A 57 -2.00 13.47 -0.44
N LEU A 58 -1.62 14.72 -0.16
CA LEU A 58 -2.01 15.40 1.07
C LEU A 58 -3.54 15.58 1.16
N ASP A 59 -4.21 15.90 0.05
CA ASP A 59 -5.66 16.06 0.01
C ASP A 59 -6.36 14.72 0.21
N VAL A 60 -5.80 13.63 -0.32
CA VAL A 60 -6.29 12.26 -0.06
C VAL A 60 -6.21 11.91 1.42
N ILE A 61 -5.08 12.23 2.09
CA ILE A 61 -4.90 11.96 3.51
C ILE A 61 -5.88 12.78 4.36
N LYS A 62 -6.09 14.06 4.02
CA LYS A 62 -7.09 14.90 4.68
C LYS A 62 -8.51 14.39 4.50
N ALA A 63 -8.86 13.94 3.30
CA ALA A 63 -10.18 13.36 3.04
C ALA A 63 -10.41 12.07 3.83
N ALA A 64 -9.37 11.24 4.00
CA ALA A 64 -9.44 10.06 4.85
C ALA A 64 -9.60 10.41 6.33
N ASP A 65 -8.86 11.40 6.84
CA ASP A 65 -8.96 11.92 8.22
C ASP A 65 -10.37 12.48 8.52
N GLU A 66 -10.94 13.21 7.57
CA GLU A 66 -12.30 13.76 7.70
C GLU A 66 -13.40 12.69 7.66
N ALA A 67 -13.17 11.58 6.94
CA ALA A 67 -14.15 10.52 6.77
C ALA A 67 -14.10 9.45 7.87
N GLU A 68 -12.94 9.25 8.52
CA GLU A 68 -12.69 8.16 9.46
C GLU A 68 -12.36 8.70 10.85
N GLU A 69 -13.30 8.59 11.80
CA GLU A 69 -13.13 9.10 13.18
C GLU A 69 -11.93 8.49 13.94
N SER A 70 -11.48 7.32 13.54
CA SER A 70 -10.32 6.64 14.14
C SER A 70 -8.98 7.10 13.60
N LEU A 71 -8.97 7.92 12.56
CA LEU A 71 -7.77 8.50 11.96
C LEU A 71 -7.64 9.96 12.41
N THR A 72 -6.46 10.33 12.87
CA THR A 72 -6.14 11.73 13.22
C THR A 72 -4.78 12.10 12.64
N THR A 73 -4.70 13.23 11.97
CA THR A 73 -3.46 13.70 11.33
C THR A 73 -3.07 15.08 11.81
N THR A 74 -1.76 15.32 11.96
CA THR A 74 -1.20 16.66 12.19
C THR A 74 -0.29 17.02 11.04
N ILE A 75 -0.64 18.10 10.35
CA ILE A 75 0.08 18.62 9.19
C ILE A 75 0.68 19.95 9.57
N VAL A 76 1.93 20.19 9.17
CA VAL A 76 2.65 21.45 9.38
C VAL A 76 3.09 22.02 8.04
N ASP A 77 2.82 23.29 7.83
CA ASP A 77 3.25 24.03 6.66
C ASP A 77 4.68 24.57 6.86
N SER A 78 5.49 24.47 5.84
CA SER A 78 6.85 25.02 5.81
C SER A 78 7.15 25.69 4.48
N ASP A 79 8.30 26.36 4.38
CA ASP A 79 8.77 26.97 3.13
C ASP A 79 9.04 25.91 2.03
N TYR A 80 9.13 24.62 2.40
CA TYR A 80 9.36 23.48 1.51
C TYR A 80 8.08 22.70 1.20
N GLY A 81 6.92 23.21 1.62
CA GLY A 81 5.61 22.55 1.48
C GLY A 81 5.09 21.99 2.79
N SER A 82 3.89 21.43 2.73
CA SER A 82 3.25 20.80 3.88
C SER A 82 3.75 19.36 4.07
N TYR A 83 3.94 18.95 5.32
CA TYR A 83 4.35 17.60 5.66
C TYR A 83 3.60 17.08 6.89
N LEU A 84 3.50 15.77 7.00
CA LEU A 84 2.86 15.08 8.10
C LEU A 84 3.84 14.98 9.28
N VAL A 85 3.40 15.45 10.44
CA VAL A 85 4.16 15.35 11.69
C VAL A 85 3.67 14.19 12.54
N ASP A 86 2.37 13.96 12.56
CA ASP A 86 1.74 12.97 13.43
C ASP A 86 0.58 12.29 12.69
N ILE A 87 0.47 10.97 12.83
CA ILE A 87 -0.74 10.21 12.53
C ILE A 87 -1.01 9.31 13.73
N ASN A 88 -2.18 9.47 14.36
CA ASN A 88 -2.64 8.67 15.48
C ASN A 88 -1.64 8.59 16.66
N GLY A 89 -0.91 9.69 16.94
CA GLY A 89 0.08 9.77 18.03
C GLY A 89 1.46 9.20 17.68
N ILE A 90 1.69 8.78 16.43
CA ILE A 90 3.01 8.40 15.93
C ILE A 90 3.68 9.66 15.37
N VAL A 91 4.52 10.29 16.19
CA VAL A 91 5.12 11.59 15.90
C VAL A 91 6.47 11.43 15.19
N ALA A 92 6.67 12.15 14.09
CA ALA A 92 7.93 12.18 13.34
C ALA A 92 9.10 12.65 14.23
N GLY A 93 10.27 12.02 14.07
CA GLY A 93 11.49 12.39 14.79
C GLY A 93 11.52 11.97 16.25
N THR A 94 10.75 10.97 16.67
CA THR A 94 10.68 10.59 18.09
C THR A 94 11.20 9.19 18.41
N TYR A 95 11.51 8.37 17.41
CA TYR A 95 11.92 6.97 17.59
C TYR A 95 13.40 6.71 17.33
N THR A 96 14.12 7.70 16.81
CA THR A 96 15.59 7.59 16.60
C THR A 96 16.33 8.74 17.22
N ASP A 97 17.58 8.49 17.67
CA ASP A 97 18.43 9.54 18.26
C ASP A 97 18.74 10.68 17.28
N MET A 98 18.74 10.39 15.97
CA MET A 98 19.01 11.36 14.91
C MET A 98 17.75 12.14 14.49
N MET A 99 16.58 11.75 14.96
CA MET A 99 15.28 12.38 14.64
C MET A 99 14.97 12.43 13.14
N TRP A 100 15.49 11.47 12.35
CA TRP A 100 15.26 11.38 10.91
C TRP A 100 14.18 10.40 10.53
N ASP A 101 13.60 9.73 11.53
CA ASP A 101 12.42 8.89 11.38
C ASP A 101 11.19 9.75 11.15
N GLY A 102 10.26 9.26 10.36
CA GLY A 102 9.05 10.01 10.05
C GLY A 102 8.15 9.34 9.04
N TRP A 103 7.16 10.11 8.61
CA TRP A 103 6.19 9.69 7.64
C TRP A 103 6.72 9.90 6.22
N SER A 104 6.65 8.84 5.43
CA SER A 104 7.02 8.79 4.01
C SER A 104 5.94 8.08 3.22
N TYR A 105 5.99 8.14 1.89
CA TYR A 105 4.98 7.51 1.06
C TYR A 105 5.55 6.90 -0.21
N MET A 106 4.79 5.96 -0.77
CA MET A 106 4.99 5.39 -2.09
C MET A 106 3.67 5.47 -2.87
N VAL A 107 3.77 5.61 -4.18
CA VAL A 107 2.66 5.43 -5.11
C VAL A 107 3.05 4.30 -6.05
N ASP A 108 2.19 3.29 -6.19
CA ASP A 108 2.43 2.08 -6.99
C ASP A 108 3.77 1.38 -6.66
N GLY A 109 4.17 1.43 -5.39
CA GLY A 109 5.40 0.81 -4.90
C GLY A 109 6.67 1.62 -5.18
N VAL A 110 6.55 2.84 -5.71
CA VAL A 110 7.68 3.74 -6.00
C VAL A 110 7.61 4.97 -5.09
N ALA A 111 8.72 5.33 -4.46
CA ALA A 111 8.83 6.56 -3.69
C ALA A 111 8.99 7.76 -4.65
N PRO A 112 8.04 8.72 -4.66
CA PRO A 112 8.15 9.90 -5.50
C PRO A 112 9.26 10.86 -5.04
N ASP A 113 9.80 11.64 -5.99
CA ASP A 113 10.82 12.67 -5.70
C ASP A 113 10.23 13.97 -5.11
N VAL A 114 8.94 14.01 -4.86
CA VAL A 114 8.23 15.19 -4.37
C VAL A 114 7.46 14.88 -3.09
N GLY A 115 7.18 15.91 -2.27
CA GLY A 115 6.40 15.75 -1.05
C GLY A 115 4.91 15.51 -1.32
N VAL A 116 4.19 15.06 -0.29
CA VAL A 116 2.74 14.74 -0.33
C VAL A 116 1.87 15.89 -0.83
N SER A 117 2.28 17.13 -0.64
CA SER A 117 1.57 18.35 -1.08
C SER A 117 1.81 18.71 -2.55
N ALA A 118 2.71 18.00 -3.24
CA ALA A 118 3.07 18.28 -4.62
C ALA A 118 2.71 17.15 -5.60
N TYR A 119 2.64 15.91 -5.14
CA TYR A 119 2.24 14.78 -5.97
C TYR A 119 0.73 14.82 -6.25
N ARG A 120 0.36 14.92 -7.53
CA ARG A 120 -1.04 14.87 -7.96
C ARG A 120 -1.44 13.44 -8.24
N VAL A 121 -2.58 13.06 -7.68
CA VAL A 121 -3.07 11.70 -7.79
C VAL A 121 -3.87 11.49 -9.08
N GLU A 122 -3.78 10.28 -9.60
CA GLU A 122 -4.58 9.79 -10.72
C GLU A 122 -5.53 8.68 -10.24
N SER A 123 -6.56 8.37 -11.04
CA SER A 123 -7.46 7.26 -10.72
C SER A 123 -6.70 5.94 -10.65
N ASP A 124 -7.07 5.11 -9.67
CA ASP A 124 -6.48 3.80 -9.39
C ASP A 124 -5.05 3.83 -8.81
N ASP A 125 -4.48 5.00 -8.49
CA ASP A 125 -3.22 5.07 -7.73
C ASP A 125 -3.33 4.29 -6.41
N VAL A 126 -2.30 3.50 -6.12
CA VAL A 126 -2.14 2.78 -4.85
C VAL A 126 -1.15 3.53 -3.96
N ILE A 127 -1.67 4.29 -3.02
CA ILE A 127 -0.88 5.13 -2.12
C ILE A 127 -0.63 4.36 -0.81
N VAL A 128 0.64 4.21 -0.45
CA VAL A 128 1.04 3.67 0.85
C VAL A 128 1.82 4.72 1.61
N MET A 129 1.17 5.32 2.62
CA MET A 129 1.84 6.13 3.63
C MET A 129 2.41 5.21 4.71
N TYR A 130 3.63 5.43 5.14
CA TYR A 130 4.28 4.59 6.15
C TYR A 130 5.18 5.38 7.09
N TYR A 131 5.35 4.87 8.31
CA TYR A 131 6.33 5.37 9.25
C TYR A 131 7.63 4.57 9.16
N GLY A 132 8.77 5.23 9.14
CA GLY A 132 10.07 4.55 9.08
C GLY A 132 11.25 5.51 9.23
N ASP A 133 12.45 4.97 9.04
CA ASP A 133 13.70 5.73 8.97
C ASP A 133 14.32 5.57 7.57
N PRO A 134 13.82 6.33 6.57
CA PRO A 134 14.20 6.14 5.18
C PRO A 134 15.67 6.45 4.91
N TRP A 135 16.32 7.23 5.77
CA TRP A 135 17.70 7.65 5.59
C TRP A 135 18.72 6.61 6.07
N ASN A 136 18.39 5.88 7.14
CA ASN A 136 19.34 4.93 7.74
C ASN A 136 19.01 3.47 7.41
N THR A 137 17.73 3.11 7.31
CA THR A 137 17.31 1.71 7.13
C THR A 137 16.60 1.44 5.82
N GLY A 138 16.06 2.48 5.19
CA GLY A 138 15.20 2.34 4.03
C GLY A 138 13.85 1.69 4.35
N MET A 139 13.01 1.54 3.32
CA MET A 139 11.77 0.78 3.38
C MET A 139 11.63 -0.06 2.11
N GLN A 140 11.57 -1.37 2.25
CA GLN A 140 11.40 -2.28 1.14
C GLN A 140 9.91 -2.45 0.83
N TYR A 141 9.53 -2.33 -0.45
CA TYR A 141 8.21 -2.69 -0.95
C TYR A 141 8.23 -4.15 -1.41
N PRO A 142 7.59 -5.07 -0.69
CA PRO A 142 7.72 -6.49 -0.98
C PRO A 142 6.88 -6.90 -2.20
N ILE A 143 7.51 -7.62 -3.12
CA ILE A 143 6.88 -8.27 -4.27
C ILE A 143 6.91 -9.77 -4.01
N ILE A 144 5.74 -10.37 -3.90
CA ILE A 144 5.60 -11.80 -3.60
C ILE A 144 5.93 -12.67 -4.82
N ASN A 145 6.70 -13.73 -4.61
CA ASN A 145 6.92 -14.79 -5.58
C ASN A 145 6.22 -16.09 -5.10
N THR A 146 5.22 -16.52 -5.85
CA THR A 146 4.41 -17.72 -5.57
C THR A 146 4.64 -18.84 -6.58
N GLU A 147 5.61 -18.75 -7.48
CA GLU A 147 5.84 -19.76 -8.54
C GLU A 147 6.06 -21.16 -7.99
N LYS A 148 6.66 -21.28 -6.79
CA LYS A 148 6.92 -22.55 -6.12
C LYS A 148 5.98 -22.83 -4.95
N LEU A 149 4.86 -22.12 -4.86
CA LEU A 149 3.93 -22.28 -3.73
C LEU A 149 3.38 -23.71 -3.62
N VAL A 150 3.14 -24.37 -4.74
CA VAL A 150 2.74 -25.81 -4.78
C VAL A 150 3.80 -26.73 -4.20
N ASP A 151 5.05 -26.31 -4.16
CA ASP A 151 6.18 -27.01 -3.53
C ASP A 151 6.40 -26.57 -2.07
N GLY A 152 5.51 -25.71 -1.56
CA GLY A 152 5.61 -25.18 -0.21
C GLY A 152 6.60 -24.02 -0.07
N GLU A 153 7.09 -23.44 -1.16
CA GLU A 153 8.06 -22.35 -1.11
C GLU A 153 7.41 -21.02 -1.51
N ILE A 154 7.69 -20.00 -0.74
CA ILE A 154 7.31 -18.61 -0.99
C ILE A 154 8.49 -17.69 -0.67
N SER A 155 8.71 -16.66 -1.47
CA SER A 155 9.75 -15.68 -1.25
C SER A 155 9.26 -14.28 -1.65
N PHE A 156 10.04 -13.27 -1.27
CA PHE A 156 9.72 -11.88 -1.59
C PHE A 156 10.98 -11.19 -2.14
N THR A 157 10.75 -10.33 -3.10
CA THR A 157 11.77 -9.43 -3.65
C THR A 157 11.33 -7.98 -3.45
N SER A 158 12.24 -7.05 -3.58
CA SER A 158 11.98 -5.61 -3.64
C SER A 158 12.86 -4.98 -4.72
N ILE A 159 12.42 -3.86 -5.26
CA ILE A 159 13.24 -3.05 -6.16
C ILE A 159 13.96 -2.00 -5.32
N ASP A 160 15.23 -2.22 -5.10
CA ASP A 160 16.04 -1.36 -4.25
C ASP A 160 16.97 -0.48 -5.12
N THR A 161 17.23 0.74 -4.66
CA THR A 161 18.29 1.57 -5.22
C THR A 161 19.62 1.17 -4.58
N VAL A 162 20.53 0.67 -5.41
CA VAL A 162 21.89 0.31 -5.01
C VAL A 162 22.90 1.19 -5.77
N TYR A 163 24.13 1.33 -5.24
CA TYR A 163 25.16 2.09 -5.92
C TYR A 163 26.15 1.14 -6.59
N ASP A 164 26.45 1.42 -7.88
CA ASP A 164 27.46 0.68 -8.62
C ASP A 164 28.90 1.03 -8.16
N GLU A 165 29.91 0.42 -8.79
CA GLU A 165 31.31 0.66 -8.48
C GLU A 165 31.75 2.13 -8.72
N ASN A 166 30.99 2.89 -9.49
CA ASN A 166 31.23 4.29 -9.80
C ASN A 166 30.36 5.24 -8.99
N TRP A 167 29.64 4.73 -7.96
CA TRP A 167 28.67 5.45 -7.14
C TRP A 167 27.45 6.00 -7.90
N ASN A 168 27.10 5.40 -9.05
CA ASN A 168 25.84 5.72 -9.70
C ASN A 168 24.70 4.93 -9.05
N ALA A 169 23.59 5.60 -8.81
CA ALA A 169 22.38 4.95 -8.34
C ALA A 169 21.79 4.07 -9.46
N VAL A 170 21.60 2.79 -9.18
CA VAL A 170 20.95 1.82 -10.08
C VAL A 170 19.86 1.08 -9.33
N THR A 171 18.74 0.83 -10.00
CA THR A 171 17.68 0.00 -9.43
C THR A 171 18.00 -1.46 -9.65
N LYS A 172 17.80 -2.27 -8.62
CA LYS A 172 18.05 -3.70 -8.65
C LYS A 172 16.98 -4.47 -7.89
N GLU A 173 16.55 -5.57 -8.46
CA GLU A 173 15.73 -6.53 -7.72
C GLU A 173 16.60 -7.26 -6.69
N CYS A 174 16.20 -7.17 -5.42
CA CYS A 174 16.89 -7.75 -4.29
C CYS A 174 15.95 -8.69 -3.53
N ALA A 175 16.49 -9.79 -3.00
CA ALA A 175 15.72 -10.66 -2.12
C ALA A 175 15.45 -9.93 -0.79
N VAL A 176 14.19 -9.99 -0.32
CA VAL A 176 13.85 -9.59 1.03
C VAL A 176 14.23 -10.74 1.97
N THR A 177 15.03 -10.46 2.97
CA THR A 177 15.54 -11.46 3.93
C THR A 177 15.31 -11.01 5.37
N GLY A 178 15.34 -11.95 6.32
CA GLY A 178 15.25 -11.66 7.75
C GLY A 178 13.90 -11.12 8.21
N TYR A 179 12.85 -11.36 7.46
CA TYR A 179 11.46 -11.07 7.84
C TYR A 179 10.83 -12.25 8.59
N VAL A 180 9.65 -12.04 9.15
CA VAL A 180 8.75 -13.10 9.63
C VAL A 180 7.54 -13.11 8.71
N LEU A 181 7.21 -14.28 8.17
CA LEU A 181 5.99 -14.51 7.40
C LEU A 181 4.87 -14.97 8.34
N THR A 182 3.75 -14.26 8.36
CA THR A 182 2.50 -14.74 8.95
C THR A 182 1.61 -15.30 7.84
N TRP A 183 1.41 -16.62 7.86
CA TRP A 183 0.59 -17.36 6.91
C TRP A 183 -0.75 -17.74 7.52
N GLY A 184 -1.85 -17.27 6.90
CA GLY A 184 -3.21 -17.59 7.32
C GLY A 184 -3.74 -18.85 6.63
N TYR A 185 -4.40 -19.74 7.39
CA TYR A 185 -5.05 -20.94 6.86
C TYR A 185 -6.23 -21.35 7.76
N ASN A 186 -7.35 -21.66 7.18
CA ASN A 186 -8.53 -22.15 7.91
C ASN A 186 -8.88 -21.33 9.16
N GLY A 187 -8.81 -19.99 9.08
CA GLY A 187 -9.07 -19.08 10.20
C GLY A 187 -8.02 -19.08 11.31
N LYS A 188 -6.84 -19.67 11.07
CA LYS A 188 -5.67 -19.67 11.95
C LYS A 188 -4.49 -19.02 11.25
N THR A 189 -3.47 -18.68 12.00
CA THR A 189 -2.19 -18.17 11.49
C THR A 189 -1.04 -19.02 11.99
N VAL A 190 0.04 -19.03 11.21
CA VAL A 190 1.34 -19.59 11.60
C VAL A 190 2.44 -18.64 11.17
N GLU A 191 3.42 -18.46 12.03
CA GLU A 191 4.63 -17.70 11.72
C GLU A 191 5.70 -18.63 11.15
N ILE A 192 6.36 -18.18 10.08
CA ILE A 192 7.40 -18.94 9.38
C ILE A 192 8.58 -17.98 9.15
N THR A 193 9.75 -18.42 9.59
CA THR A 193 11.00 -17.69 9.36
C THR A 193 11.64 -18.17 8.05
N PRO A 194 12.07 -17.26 7.16
CA PRO A 194 12.77 -17.61 5.94
C PRO A 194 14.17 -18.16 6.22
N ASP A 195 14.73 -18.84 5.22
CA ASP A 195 16.15 -19.17 5.19
C ASP A 195 17.01 -17.90 4.89
N GLU A 196 18.32 -18.10 4.78
CA GLU A 196 19.29 -17.01 4.50
C GLU A 196 19.07 -16.33 3.13
N ASN A 197 18.39 -16.99 2.20
CA ASN A 197 18.05 -16.47 0.88
C ASN A 197 16.65 -15.80 0.84
N GLY A 198 15.94 -15.73 1.98
CA GLY A 198 14.62 -15.16 2.06
C GLY A 198 13.51 -16.10 1.61
N VAL A 199 13.74 -17.41 1.53
CA VAL A 199 12.73 -18.40 1.15
C VAL A 199 12.07 -18.99 2.39
N CYS A 200 10.74 -18.84 2.50
CA CYS A 200 9.94 -19.52 3.50
C CYS A 200 9.47 -20.87 2.99
N LYS A 201 9.60 -21.90 3.83
CA LYS A 201 9.04 -23.23 3.58
C LYS A 201 7.76 -23.41 4.38
N ILE A 202 6.63 -23.36 3.69
CA ILE A 202 5.30 -23.58 4.27
C ILE A 202 5.04 -25.08 4.32
N PRO A 203 4.89 -25.68 5.51
CA PRO A 203 4.54 -27.09 5.62
C PRO A 203 3.25 -27.42 4.85
N TYR A 204 3.22 -28.51 4.11
CA TYR A 204 2.09 -28.88 3.24
C TYR A 204 0.75 -28.95 3.97
N LYS A 205 0.74 -29.28 5.26
CA LYS A 205 -0.48 -29.26 6.11
C LYS A 205 -1.16 -27.88 6.20
N TYR A 206 -0.45 -26.80 5.85
CA TYR A 206 -0.97 -25.44 5.84
C TYR A 206 -1.31 -24.93 4.43
N LEU A 207 -1.00 -25.72 3.39
CA LEU A 207 -1.34 -25.44 1.99
C LEU A 207 -2.68 -26.06 1.63
N THR A 208 -3.74 -25.60 2.28
CA THR A 208 -5.10 -26.05 2.00
C THR A 208 -5.68 -25.28 0.81
N MET A 209 -6.64 -25.88 0.12
CA MET A 209 -7.37 -25.20 -0.95
C MET A 209 -8.06 -23.93 -0.43
N GLY A 210 -8.02 -22.86 -1.20
CA GLY A 210 -8.68 -21.58 -0.93
C GLY A 210 -7.72 -20.43 -0.65
N LYS A 211 -8.25 -19.36 -0.03
CA LYS A 211 -7.49 -18.14 0.25
C LYS A 211 -6.67 -18.27 1.52
N HIS A 212 -5.44 -17.77 1.43
CA HIS A 212 -4.48 -17.70 2.53
C HIS A 212 -4.02 -16.25 2.68
N THR A 213 -4.25 -15.67 3.86
CA THR A 213 -3.72 -14.33 4.14
C THR A 213 -2.20 -14.38 4.28
N VAL A 214 -1.54 -13.36 3.78
CA VAL A 214 -0.08 -13.24 3.79
C VAL A 214 0.29 -11.90 4.40
N GLN A 215 1.08 -11.94 5.46
CA GLN A 215 1.71 -10.75 6.03
C GLN A 215 3.19 -11.02 6.26
N ILE A 216 4.01 -10.00 6.06
CA ILE A 216 5.43 -10.06 6.40
C ILE A 216 5.80 -8.86 7.26
N GLU A 217 6.70 -9.09 8.20
CA GLU A 217 7.21 -8.06 9.09
C GLU A 217 8.71 -8.17 9.23
N LYS A 218 9.38 -7.03 9.23
CA LYS A 218 10.80 -6.92 9.50
C LYS A 218 11.08 -5.58 10.15
N TYR A 219 11.81 -5.60 11.23
CA TYR A 219 12.16 -4.44 12.02
C TYR A 219 13.66 -4.25 12.09
N ALA A 220 14.09 -3.00 12.16
CA ALA A 220 15.50 -2.65 12.37
C ALA A 220 15.91 -2.98 13.81
N ALA A 221 16.98 -3.73 13.99
CA ALA A 221 17.40 -4.27 15.30
C ALA A 221 17.74 -3.20 16.36
N LYS A 222 17.95 -1.94 15.98
CA LYS A 222 18.31 -0.86 16.91
C LYS A 222 17.16 0.06 17.29
N THR A 223 16.20 0.22 16.41
CA THR A 223 15.12 1.22 16.53
C THR A 223 13.74 0.59 16.63
N ASP A 224 13.64 -0.71 16.34
CA ASP A 224 12.35 -1.43 16.22
C ASP A 224 11.39 -0.79 15.20
N LEU A 225 11.92 0.02 14.27
CA LEU A 225 11.14 0.59 13.17
C LEU A 225 11.03 -0.41 12.00
N PRO A 226 9.90 -0.44 11.29
CA PRO A 226 9.71 -1.32 10.17
C PRO A 226 10.68 -0.99 9.02
N THR A 227 11.19 -2.02 8.36
CA THR A 227 12.09 -1.92 7.19
C THR A 227 11.52 -2.61 5.96
N VAL A 228 10.38 -3.24 6.11
CA VAL A 228 9.57 -3.85 5.03
C VAL A 228 8.13 -3.43 5.23
N LEU A 229 7.47 -3.01 4.17
CA LEU A 229 6.03 -2.73 4.20
C LEU A 229 5.24 -4.02 4.37
N ARG A 230 4.28 -4.01 5.27
CA ARG A 230 3.28 -5.07 5.37
C ARG A 230 2.38 -5.05 4.13
N TYR A 231 1.75 -6.16 3.80
CA TYR A 231 0.68 -6.18 2.81
C TYR A 231 -0.61 -5.53 3.36
N ALA A 232 -1.55 -5.23 2.47
CA ALA A 232 -2.89 -4.80 2.88
C ALA A 232 -3.53 -5.86 3.79
N PRO A 233 -4.38 -5.46 4.75
CA PRO A 233 -4.96 -6.40 5.73
C PRO A 233 -5.72 -7.57 5.12
N ASP A 234 -6.29 -7.39 3.92
CA ASP A 234 -7.05 -8.40 3.17
C ASP A 234 -6.23 -9.10 2.09
N PHE A 235 -4.93 -8.76 1.97
CA PHE A 235 -4.07 -9.39 0.96
C PHE A 235 -3.99 -10.90 1.19
N SER A 236 -4.20 -11.64 0.12
CA SER A 236 -4.21 -13.10 0.17
C SER A 236 -3.74 -13.70 -1.14
N VAL A 237 -3.17 -14.89 -1.05
CA VAL A 237 -2.92 -15.77 -2.19
C VAL A 237 -3.94 -16.89 -2.22
N GLU A 238 -4.27 -17.38 -3.41
CA GLU A 238 -5.23 -18.46 -3.57
C GLU A 238 -4.53 -19.74 -4.00
N ILE A 239 -4.78 -20.82 -3.25
CA ILE A 239 -4.35 -22.17 -3.63
C ILE A 239 -5.51 -22.83 -4.37
N SER A 240 -5.26 -23.17 -5.65
CA SER A 240 -6.26 -23.83 -6.48
C SER A 240 -6.62 -25.21 -5.96
N PHE A 241 -7.75 -25.76 -6.43
CA PHE A 241 -8.17 -27.12 -6.09
C PHE A 241 -7.07 -28.15 -6.45
N PHE A 242 -6.46 -28.04 -7.63
CA PHE A 242 -5.42 -28.97 -8.08
C PHE A 242 -4.13 -28.85 -7.26
N ASP A 243 -3.71 -27.63 -6.95
CA ASP A 243 -2.53 -27.38 -6.12
C ASP A 243 -2.73 -27.88 -4.69
N GLY A 244 -3.93 -27.71 -4.14
CA GLY A 244 -4.30 -28.26 -2.84
C GLY A 244 -4.27 -29.79 -2.81
N ILE A 245 -4.73 -30.46 -3.87
CA ILE A 245 -4.60 -31.92 -4.00
C ILE A 245 -3.12 -32.34 -4.08
N MET A 246 -2.31 -31.62 -4.87
CA MET A 246 -0.88 -31.92 -4.98
C MET A 246 -0.16 -31.74 -3.64
N ALA A 247 -0.46 -30.67 -2.91
CA ALA A 247 0.07 -30.44 -1.57
C ALA A 247 -0.33 -31.56 -0.58
N PHE A 248 -1.58 -32.02 -0.66
CA PHE A 248 -2.07 -33.16 0.14
C PHE A 248 -1.29 -34.44 -0.14
N PHE A 249 -1.05 -34.78 -1.41
CA PHE A 249 -0.24 -35.97 -1.74
C PHE A 249 1.21 -35.84 -1.28
N LYS A 250 1.81 -34.67 -1.41
CA LYS A 250 3.16 -34.40 -0.90
C LYS A 250 3.22 -34.57 0.62
N MET A 251 2.22 -34.06 1.35
CA MET A 251 2.11 -34.24 2.79
C MET A 251 2.06 -35.72 3.19
N ILE A 252 1.26 -36.54 2.49
CA ILE A 252 1.19 -37.99 2.73
C ILE A 252 2.56 -38.66 2.45
N PHE A 253 3.20 -38.31 1.35
CA PHE A 253 4.50 -38.84 0.98
C PHE A 253 5.57 -38.50 2.03
N GLU A 254 5.62 -37.27 2.53
CA GLU A 254 6.51 -36.85 3.63
C GLU A 254 6.24 -37.70 4.91
N ALA A 255 4.96 -37.86 5.27
CA ALA A 255 4.60 -38.67 6.44
C ALA A 255 5.03 -40.12 6.30
N ILE A 256 4.91 -40.71 5.10
CA ILE A 256 5.35 -42.10 4.84
C ILE A 256 6.88 -42.17 4.91
N THR A 257 7.60 -41.27 4.26
CA THR A 257 9.08 -41.30 4.25
C THR A 257 9.67 -41.08 5.64
N SER A 258 9.02 -40.26 6.49
CA SER A 258 9.45 -40.04 7.87
C SER A 258 9.29 -41.28 8.77
N LEU A 259 8.48 -42.28 8.37
CA LEU A 259 8.35 -43.54 9.12
C LEU A 259 9.51 -44.52 8.85
N PHE A 260 10.29 -44.27 7.77
CA PHE A 260 11.41 -45.12 7.36
C PHE A 260 12.78 -44.47 7.56
N ALA A 261 12.83 -43.23 8.04
CA ALA A 261 14.03 -42.51 8.37
C ALA A 261 14.32 -42.59 9.88
#